data_ab3824e570b096f4e78c9f24e52c5460
#
_entry.id   ab3824e570b096f4e78c9f24e52c5460
#
_cell.length_a   1.000
_cell.length_b   1.000
_cell.length_c   1.000
_cell.angle_alpha   90.00
_cell.angle_beta   90.00
_cell.angle_gamma   90.00
#
_symmetry.space_group_name_H-M   'P 1'
#
loop_
_entity.id
_entity.type
_entity.pdbx_description
1 polymer ?
#
loop_
_entity_poly.entity_id
_entity_poly.type
_entity_poly.pdbx_seq_one_letter_code
_entity_poly.pdbx_strand_id
1 'polypeptide(L)'
;MFENLNLDKTFQFLLIILAFLMPLTVFGGNLIIVIICVLWLFSGNYKSKFDQIINNKLMLASIVFFCIHLVGLLWTEDLAWGLHIVHKMWYFIGLFPILYTIVRKDYISHYISAFLLAISITEVCSYLVWFEIIEPFKHATVSNPTPFMSHISYNPILAFAIYLVLHEIFFNKKITNFVFSLYSFFSISMIFNMFITGGRAGQVAFFAMLVVLIIQILDKQRIKSLITIFIVIPGIFFTAYQASDLFQKRVNLAFNQALEYQPGS
;
A
#
# COMPACT_ATOMS: atom_id res chain seq x y z
N MET A 1 -12.24 14.70 -31.23
CA MET A 1 -13.16 14.45 -30.11
C MET A 1 -13.35 12.95 -29.81
N PHE A 2 -13.57 12.10 -30.82
CA PHE A 2 -13.75 10.65 -30.63
C PHE A 2 -12.47 9.92 -30.21
N GLU A 3 -11.28 10.32 -30.66
CA GLU A 3 -10.00 9.75 -30.25
C GLU A 3 -9.70 9.96 -28.78
N ASN A 4 -10.03 11.13 -28.21
CA ASN A 4 -9.82 11.43 -26.78
C ASN A 4 -10.74 10.62 -25.86
N LEU A 5 -11.96 10.31 -26.29
CA LEU A 5 -12.90 9.47 -25.53
C LEU A 5 -12.43 8.02 -25.44
N ASN A 6 -11.81 7.53 -26.52
CA ASN A 6 -11.28 6.16 -26.53
C ASN A 6 -10.05 6.03 -25.64
N LEU A 7 -9.18 7.05 -25.66
CA LEU A 7 -7.95 7.05 -24.85
C LEU A 7 -8.26 7.15 -23.34
N ASP A 8 -9.24 7.95 -22.94
CA ASP A 8 -9.68 8.05 -21.53
C ASP A 8 -10.17 6.68 -21.02
N LYS A 9 -11.06 6.01 -21.76
CA LYS A 9 -11.52 4.65 -21.43
C LYS A 9 -10.38 3.65 -21.36
N THR A 10 -9.39 3.75 -22.25
CA THR A 10 -8.21 2.89 -22.24
C THR A 10 -7.41 3.11 -20.96
N PHE A 11 -7.21 4.36 -20.52
CA PHE A 11 -6.55 4.62 -19.23
C PHE A 11 -7.30 4.01 -18.05
N GLN A 12 -8.64 4.15 -18.00
CA GLN A 12 -9.43 3.57 -16.92
C GLN A 12 -9.29 2.05 -16.88
N PHE A 13 -9.33 1.40 -18.03
CA PHE A 13 -9.13 -0.05 -18.14
C PHE A 13 -7.74 -0.48 -17.70
N LEU A 14 -6.69 0.22 -18.12
CA LEU A 14 -5.32 -0.03 -17.70
C LEU A 14 -5.12 0.20 -16.20
N LEU A 15 -5.78 1.19 -15.59
CA LEU A 15 -5.73 1.44 -14.15
C LEU A 15 -6.41 0.32 -13.36
N ILE A 16 -7.52 -0.24 -13.86
CA ILE A 16 -8.18 -1.41 -13.25
C ILE A 16 -7.25 -2.63 -13.31
N ILE A 17 -6.62 -2.88 -14.47
CA ILE A 17 -5.64 -3.95 -14.64
C ILE A 17 -4.43 -3.74 -13.72
N LEU A 18 -3.92 -2.51 -13.63
CA LEU A 18 -2.81 -2.18 -12.74
C LEU A 18 -3.16 -2.50 -11.28
N ALA A 19 -4.33 -2.04 -10.81
CA ALA A 19 -4.81 -2.30 -9.47
C ALA A 19 -4.92 -3.80 -9.17
N PHE A 20 -5.38 -4.60 -10.13
CA PHE A 20 -5.45 -6.05 -10.02
C PHE A 20 -4.08 -6.74 -10.04
N LEU A 21 -3.18 -6.34 -10.93
CA LEU A 21 -1.88 -6.99 -11.08
C LEU A 21 -0.88 -6.60 -9.98
N MET A 22 -1.03 -5.42 -9.38
CA MET A 22 -0.09 -4.90 -8.39
C MET A 22 0.19 -5.88 -7.22
N PRO A 23 -0.80 -6.55 -6.62
CA PRO A 23 -0.57 -7.56 -5.59
C PRO A 23 -0.07 -8.92 -6.11
N LEU A 24 -0.28 -9.22 -7.39
CA LEU A 24 -0.03 -10.55 -7.97
C LEU A 24 1.34 -10.68 -8.66
N THR A 25 1.84 -9.59 -9.25
CA THR A 25 3.07 -9.65 -10.03
C THR A 25 3.74 -8.29 -10.17
N VAL A 26 4.98 -8.20 -9.73
CA VAL A 26 5.81 -6.98 -9.89
C VAL A 26 6.06 -6.69 -11.37
N PHE A 27 6.35 -7.73 -12.17
CA PHE A 27 6.57 -7.58 -13.61
C PHE A 27 5.33 -7.06 -14.32
N GLY A 28 4.15 -7.67 -14.07
CA GLY A 28 2.89 -7.24 -14.68
C GLY A 28 2.52 -5.80 -14.32
N GLY A 29 2.67 -5.42 -13.05
CA GLY A 29 2.44 -4.05 -12.60
C GLY A 29 3.36 -3.06 -13.33
N ASN A 30 4.66 -3.34 -13.39
CA ASN A 30 5.63 -2.48 -14.08
C ASN A 30 5.35 -2.37 -15.59
N LEU A 31 4.95 -3.46 -16.24
CA LEU A 31 4.59 -3.45 -17.66
C LEU A 31 3.41 -2.50 -17.92
N ILE A 32 2.35 -2.60 -17.12
CA ILE A 32 1.18 -1.70 -17.25
C ILE A 32 1.56 -0.25 -16.97
N ILE A 33 2.42 0.03 -15.98
CA ILE A 33 2.93 1.37 -15.70
C ILE A 33 3.66 1.94 -16.93
N VAL A 34 4.51 1.15 -17.56
CA VAL A 34 5.23 1.58 -18.78
C VAL A 34 4.24 1.90 -19.90
N ILE A 35 3.24 1.04 -20.14
CA ILE A 35 2.21 1.26 -21.15
C ILE A 35 1.44 2.56 -20.86
N ILE A 36 1.04 2.78 -19.60
CA ILE A 36 0.37 4.02 -19.17
C ILE A 36 1.24 5.24 -19.45
N CYS A 37 2.52 5.21 -19.06
CA CYS A 37 3.44 6.31 -19.28
C CYS A 37 3.63 6.63 -20.78
N VAL A 38 3.80 5.61 -21.61
CA VAL A 38 3.93 5.75 -23.06
C VAL A 38 2.65 6.37 -23.66
N LEU A 39 1.47 5.84 -23.33
CA LEU A 39 0.21 6.39 -23.81
C LEU A 39 -0.02 7.82 -23.33
N TRP A 40 0.39 8.13 -22.10
CA TRP A 40 0.28 9.48 -21.54
C TRP A 40 1.14 10.48 -22.34
N LEU A 41 2.36 10.07 -22.75
CA LEU A 41 3.22 10.89 -23.62
C LEU A 41 2.60 11.17 -25.00
N PHE A 42 1.77 10.28 -25.52
CA PHE A 42 1.06 10.49 -26.79
C PHE A 42 -0.32 11.13 -26.66
N SER A 43 -0.82 11.31 -25.42
CA SER A 43 -2.20 11.78 -25.19
C SER A 43 -2.41 13.28 -25.35
N GLY A 44 -1.35 14.10 -25.51
CA GLY A 44 -1.45 15.56 -25.68
C GLY A 44 -1.99 16.32 -24.46
N ASN A 45 -2.47 17.53 -24.69
CA ASN A 45 -3.06 18.43 -23.68
C ASN A 45 -2.17 18.70 -22.45
N TYR A 46 -0.86 18.76 -22.67
CA TYR A 46 0.13 18.88 -21.59
C TYR A 46 -0.06 20.11 -20.71
N LYS A 47 -0.43 21.25 -21.29
CA LYS A 47 -0.67 22.48 -20.52
C LYS A 47 -1.73 22.24 -19.44
N SER A 48 -2.89 21.67 -19.81
CA SER A 48 -3.97 21.36 -18.85
C SER A 48 -3.52 20.35 -17.78
N LYS A 49 -2.73 19.34 -18.15
CA LYS A 49 -2.20 18.34 -17.21
C LYS A 49 -1.21 18.98 -16.23
N PHE A 50 -0.31 19.83 -16.71
CA PHE A 50 0.61 20.58 -15.87
C PHE A 50 -0.14 21.50 -14.89
N ASP A 51 -1.14 22.23 -15.37
CA ASP A 51 -1.98 23.08 -14.53
C ASP A 51 -2.69 22.27 -13.41
N GLN A 52 -3.17 21.07 -13.73
CA GLN A 52 -3.77 20.17 -12.75
C GLN A 52 -2.75 19.73 -11.68
N ILE A 53 -1.52 19.38 -12.07
CA ILE A 53 -0.46 18.95 -11.17
C ILE A 53 -0.04 20.08 -10.23
N ILE A 54 0.24 21.28 -10.79
CA ILE A 54 0.76 22.42 -10.01
C ILE A 54 -0.32 22.95 -9.04
N ASN A 55 -1.58 22.93 -9.42
CA ASN A 55 -2.68 23.39 -8.56
C ASN A 55 -3.06 22.38 -7.48
N ASN A 56 -2.50 21.16 -7.48
CA ASN A 56 -2.73 20.18 -6.45
C ASN A 56 -1.60 20.16 -5.42
N LYS A 57 -1.92 20.49 -4.17
CA LYS A 57 -0.95 20.56 -3.07
C LYS A 57 -0.22 19.23 -2.81
N LEU A 58 -0.91 18.08 -2.98
CA LEU A 58 -0.32 16.77 -2.76
C LEU A 58 0.69 16.44 -3.88
N MET A 59 0.36 16.74 -5.13
CA MET A 59 1.29 16.54 -6.25
C MET A 59 2.50 17.46 -6.14
N LEU A 60 2.28 18.71 -5.74
CA LEU A 60 3.38 19.64 -5.49
C LEU A 60 4.29 19.15 -4.35
N ALA A 61 3.72 18.67 -3.24
CA ALA A 61 4.48 18.08 -2.15
C ALA A 61 5.29 16.85 -2.58
N SER A 62 4.73 16.01 -3.45
CA SER A 62 5.41 14.84 -4.04
C SER A 62 6.64 15.27 -4.85
N ILE A 63 6.50 16.28 -5.70
CA ILE A 63 7.61 16.81 -6.51
C ILE A 63 8.68 17.44 -5.60
N VAL A 64 8.27 18.25 -4.62
CA VAL A 64 9.20 18.87 -3.65
C VAL A 64 9.96 17.80 -2.88
N PHE A 65 9.29 16.73 -2.45
CA PHE A 65 9.93 15.61 -1.76
C PHE A 65 11.03 14.98 -2.62
N PHE A 66 10.77 14.75 -3.91
CA PHE A 66 11.79 14.28 -4.84
C PHE A 66 12.95 15.28 -4.99
N CYS A 67 12.65 16.58 -5.14
CA CYS A 67 13.67 17.63 -5.25
C CYS A 67 14.59 17.70 -4.02
N ILE A 68 14.05 17.48 -2.81
CA ILE A 68 14.86 17.42 -1.58
C ILE A 68 15.89 16.28 -1.67
N HIS A 69 15.55 15.12 -2.19
CA HIS A 69 16.50 14.02 -2.39
C HIS A 69 17.57 14.35 -3.43
N LEU A 70 17.21 15.08 -4.51
CA LEU A 70 18.19 15.58 -5.48
C LEU A 70 19.17 16.57 -4.83
N VAL A 71 18.66 17.51 -4.05
CA VAL A 71 19.49 18.49 -3.34
C VAL A 71 20.39 17.78 -2.31
N GLY A 72 19.89 16.71 -1.67
CA GLY A 72 20.68 15.86 -0.76
C GLY A 72 21.94 15.24 -1.36
N LEU A 73 22.01 15.07 -2.70
CA LEU A 73 23.21 14.57 -3.37
C LEU A 73 24.42 15.53 -3.23
N LEU A 74 24.20 16.82 -2.94
CA LEU A 74 25.29 17.82 -2.84
C LEU A 74 26.19 17.58 -1.63
N TRP A 75 25.73 16.87 -0.60
CA TRP A 75 26.48 16.60 0.63
C TRP A 75 26.53 15.13 1.03
N THR A 76 26.17 14.21 0.10
CA THR A 76 26.28 12.77 0.38
C THR A 76 27.74 12.32 0.28
N GLU A 77 28.18 11.49 1.20
CA GLU A 77 29.50 10.88 1.18
C GLU A 77 29.61 9.78 0.12
N ASP A 78 28.53 9.04 -0.13
CA ASP A 78 28.43 8.01 -1.17
C ASP A 78 27.45 8.46 -2.28
N LEU A 79 28.01 9.05 -3.34
CA LEU A 79 27.24 9.52 -4.49
C LEU A 79 26.56 8.37 -5.25
N ALA A 80 27.19 7.19 -5.33
CA ALA A 80 26.63 6.04 -6.04
C ALA A 80 25.37 5.54 -5.32
N TRP A 81 25.42 5.43 -4.00
CA TRP A 81 24.26 5.08 -3.18
C TRP A 81 23.18 6.16 -3.22
N GLY A 82 23.57 7.44 -3.14
CA GLY A 82 22.65 8.57 -3.25
C GLY A 82 21.86 8.56 -4.57
N LEU A 83 22.54 8.37 -5.70
CA LEU A 83 21.91 8.24 -7.02
C LEU A 83 20.99 7.03 -7.10
N HIS A 84 21.36 5.90 -6.49
CA HIS A 84 20.51 4.72 -6.42
C HIS A 84 19.21 4.99 -5.68
N ILE A 85 19.25 5.75 -4.57
CA ILE A 85 18.05 6.17 -3.83
C ILE A 85 17.19 7.12 -4.66
N VAL A 86 17.79 8.16 -5.28
CA VAL A 86 17.06 9.10 -6.15
C VAL A 86 16.40 8.36 -7.32
N HIS A 87 17.10 7.40 -7.94
CA HIS A 87 16.51 6.56 -8.98
C HIS A 87 15.28 5.79 -8.48
N LYS A 88 15.30 5.28 -7.27
CA LYS A 88 14.11 4.61 -6.68
C LYS A 88 12.96 5.57 -6.38
N MET A 89 13.21 6.86 -6.23
CA MET A 89 12.20 7.87 -5.91
C MET A 89 11.51 8.49 -7.15
N TRP A 90 11.81 8.01 -8.36
CA TRP A 90 11.25 8.55 -9.61
C TRP A 90 9.71 8.60 -9.66
N TYR A 91 9.02 7.73 -8.89
CA TYR A 91 7.55 7.73 -8.88
C TYR A 91 6.97 9.05 -8.35
N PHE A 92 7.68 9.75 -7.46
CA PHE A 92 7.20 11.00 -6.87
C PHE A 92 7.17 12.15 -7.87
N ILE A 93 8.09 12.19 -8.84
CA ILE A 93 8.11 13.21 -9.89
C ILE A 93 7.42 12.74 -11.18
N GLY A 94 7.40 11.45 -11.45
CA GLY A 94 6.87 10.88 -12.70
C GLY A 94 5.51 10.23 -12.51
N LEU A 95 5.49 9.06 -11.88
CA LEU A 95 4.31 8.20 -11.88
C LEU A 95 3.11 8.85 -11.16
N PHE A 96 3.28 9.40 -9.96
CA PHE A 96 2.16 9.98 -9.20
C PHE A 96 1.50 11.16 -9.92
N PRO A 97 2.25 12.16 -10.46
CA PRO A 97 1.66 13.20 -11.29
C PRO A 97 0.94 12.65 -12.53
N ILE A 98 1.51 11.67 -13.22
CA ILE A 98 0.87 11.05 -14.39
C ILE A 98 -0.47 10.40 -13.98
N LEU A 99 -0.46 9.54 -12.96
CA LEU A 99 -1.66 8.87 -12.47
C LEU A 99 -2.73 9.87 -12.04
N TYR A 100 -2.35 10.94 -11.34
CA TYR A 100 -3.28 11.98 -10.90
C TYR A 100 -4.04 12.63 -12.07
N THR A 101 -3.41 12.81 -13.22
CA THR A 101 -4.06 13.45 -14.40
C THR A 101 -5.02 12.52 -15.16
N ILE A 102 -4.92 11.20 -14.94
CA ILE A 102 -5.72 10.20 -15.67
C ILE A 102 -6.79 9.51 -14.82
N VAL A 103 -6.62 9.47 -13.49
CA VAL A 103 -7.57 8.83 -12.56
C VAL A 103 -8.92 9.57 -12.60
N ARG A 104 -10.02 8.81 -12.71
CA ARG A 104 -11.39 9.32 -12.69
C ARG A 104 -12.12 8.86 -11.43
N LYS A 105 -12.82 9.80 -10.78
CA LYS A 105 -13.58 9.53 -9.55
C LYS A 105 -14.66 8.46 -9.76
N ASP A 106 -15.30 8.44 -10.91
CA ASP A 106 -16.37 7.50 -11.24
C ASP A 106 -15.90 6.04 -11.33
N TYR A 107 -14.58 5.81 -11.49
CA TYR A 107 -13.99 4.49 -11.59
C TYR A 107 -13.28 4.04 -10.30
N ILE A 108 -13.25 4.85 -9.23
CA ILE A 108 -12.53 4.52 -7.99
C ILE A 108 -13.02 3.19 -7.40
N SER A 109 -14.33 2.94 -7.41
CA SER A 109 -14.89 1.67 -6.94
C SER A 109 -14.38 0.47 -7.73
N HIS A 110 -14.18 0.60 -9.04
CA HIS A 110 -13.65 -0.46 -9.88
C HIS A 110 -12.17 -0.73 -9.58
N TYR A 111 -11.35 0.32 -9.36
CA TYR A 111 -9.95 0.13 -8.98
C TYR A 111 -9.83 -0.58 -7.63
N ILE A 112 -10.60 -0.13 -6.64
CA ILE A 112 -10.61 -0.74 -5.30
C ILE A 112 -11.10 -2.18 -5.37
N SER A 113 -12.18 -2.47 -6.10
CA SER A 113 -12.70 -3.83 -6.23
C SER A 113 -11.69 -4.77 -6.92
N ALA A 114 -11.03 -4.31 -7.99
CA ALA A 114 -10.00 -5.08 -8.68
C ALA A 114 -8.79 -5.37 -7.76
N PHE A 115 -8.35 -4.36 -7.00
CA PHE A 115 -7.29 -4.49 -6.02
C PHE A 115 -7.65 -5.46 -4.90
N LEU A 116 -8.83 -5.34 -4.28
CA LEU A 116 -9.28 -6.22 -3.21
C LEU A 116 -9.50 -7.65 -3.70
N LEU A 117 -9.97 -7.85 -4.93
CA LEU A 117 -10.05 -9.18 -5.55
C LEU A 117 -8.66 -9.83 -5.67
N ALA A 118 -7.67 -9.08 -6.11
CA ALA A 118 -6.29 -9.58 -6.18
C ALA A 118 -5.73 -9.91 -4.80
N ILE A 119 -6.00 -9.07 -3.79
CA ILE A 119 -5.60 -9.35 -2.39
C ILE A 119 -6.28 -10.62 -1.88
N SER A 120 -7.57 -10.84 -2.16
CA SER A 120 -8.25 -12.08 -1.78
C SER A 120 -7.56 -13.32 -2.37
N ILE A 121 -7.13 -13.25 -3.64
CA ILE A 121 -6.38 -14.33 -4.28
C ILE A 121 -5.03 -14.56 -3.59
N THR A 122 -4.29 -13.50 -3.31
CA THR A 122 -2.98 -13.61 -2.64
C THR A 122 -3.12 -14.16 -1.23
N GLU A 123 -4.16 -13.76 -0.51
CA GLU A 123 -4.44 -14.20 0.84
C GLU A 123 -4.85 -15.68 0.89
N VAL A 124 -5.74 -16.11 -0.01
CA VAL A 124 -6.10 -17.53 -0.12
C VAL A 124 -4.87 -18.39 -0.41
N CYS A 125 -4.02 -17.99 -1.37
CA CYS A 125 -2.77 -18.70 -1.65
C CYS A 125 -1.81 -18.68 -0.44
N SER A 126 -1.76 -17.58 0.29
CA SER A 126 -0.96 -17.48 1.52
C SER A 126 -1.41 -18.50 2.56
N TYR A 127 -2.72 -18.61 2.82
CA TYR A 127 -3.26 -19.61 3.74
C TYR A 127 -3.06 -21.05 3.26
N LEU A 128 -3.24 -21.31 1.97
CA LEU A 128 -3.00 -22.65 1.43
C LEU A 128 -1.56 -23.12 1.62
N VAL A 129 -0.58 -22.21 1.50
CA VAL A 129 0.83 -22.48 1.79
C VAL A 129 1.05 -22.64 3.29
N TRP A 130 0.47 -21.78 4.12
CA TRP A 130 0.65 -21.80 5.58
C TRP A 130 0.08 -23.08 6.22
N PHE A 131 -1.07 -23.58 5.72
CA PHE A 131 -1.66 -24.86 6.14
C PHE A 131 -1.02 -26.08 5.47
N GLU A 132 0.03 -25.89 4.65
CA GLU A 132 0.72 -26.95 3.93
C GLU A 132 -0.20 -27.74 2.97
N ILE A 133 -1.30 -27.12 2.48
CA ILE A 133 -2.22 -27.71 1.50
C ILE A 133 -1.59 -27.71 0.11
N ILE A 134 -0.78 -26.68 -0.20
CA ILE A 134 0.00 -26.57 -1.42
C ILE A 134 1.47 -26.34 -1.07
N GLU A 135 2.37 -26.83 -1.92
CA GLU A 135 3.80 -26.60 -1.76
C GLU A 135 4.14 -25.09 -1.90
N PRO A 136 5.07 -24.59 -1.09
CA PRO A 136 5.54 -23.20 -1.23
C PRO A 136 6.11 -22.96 -2.63
N PHE A 137 5.75 -21.85 -3.25
CA PHE A 137 6.24 -21.46 -4.57
C PHE A 137 6.74 -20.01 -4.61
N LYS A 138 7.60 -19.71 -5.58
CA LYS A 138 8.26 -18.41 -5.77
C LYS A 138 8.96 -17.94 -4.49
N HIS A 139 8.42 -16.94 -3.80
CA HIS A 139 9.02 -16.32 -2.62
C HIS A 139 8.49 -16.87 -1.28
N ALA A 140 7.52 -17.77 -1.32
CA ALA A 140 6.88 -18.30 -0.13
C ALA A 140 7.74 -19.37 0.56
N THR A 141 7.57 -19.42 1.88
CA THR A 141 7.93 -20.56 2.75
C THR A 141 6.76 -20.80 3.70
N VAL A 142 6.69 -21.96 4.34
CA VAL A 142 5.64 -22.22 5.33
C VAL A 142 5.66 -21.19 6.46
N SER A 143 6.86 -20.79 6.89
CA SER A 143 7.05 -19.78 7.94
C SER A 143 6.85 -18.33 7.47
N ASN A 144 6.73 -18.10 6.16
CA ASN A 144 6.52 -16.78 5.55
C ASN A 144 5.75 -16.95 4.22
N PRO A 145 4.43 -17.18 4.29
CA PRO A 145 3.62 -17.61 3.16
C PRO A 145 3.22 -16.45 2.24
N THR A 146 4.20 -15.85 1.54
CA THR A 146 3.96 -14.73 0.61
C THR A 146 4.39 -15.12 -0.82
N PRO A 147 3.57 -15.89 -1.57
CA PRO A 147 4.02 -16.50 -2.82
C PRO A 147 4.25 -15.53 -3.98
N PHE A 148 3.47 -14.47 -4.10
CA PHE A 148 3.48 -13.60 -5.27
C PHE A 148 4.53 -12.50 -5.21
N MET A 149 4.92 -12.06 -4.01
CA MET A 149 5.96 -11.07 -3.77
C MET A 149 6.61 -11.27 -2.41
N SER A 150 7.75 -10.61 -2.17
CA SER A 150 8.40 -10.69 -0.86
C SER A 150 7.48 -10.10 0.23
N HIS A 151 7.59 -10.61 1.45
CA HIS A 151 6.85 -10.10 2.62
C HIS A 151 7.08 -8.60 2.86
N ILE A 152 8.24 -8.06 2.45
CA ILE A 152 8.56 -6.64 2.57
C ILE A 152 7.62 -5.79 1.71
N SER A 153 7.25 -6.27 0.51
CA SER A 153 6.34 -5.59 -0.40
C SER A 153 4.87 -5.95 -0.15
N TYR A 154 4.60 -7.20 0.23
CA TYR A 154 3.25 -7.72 0.45
C TYR A 154 2.56 -7.04 1.63
N ASN A 155 3.22 -6.98 2.79
CA ASN A 155 2.57 -6.50 4.01
C ASN A 155 2.15 -5.02 3.97
N PRO A 156 2.90 -4.06 3.39
CA PRO A 156 2.38 -2.70 3.19
C PRO A 156 1.14 -2.63 2.31
N ILE A 157 1.08 -3.45 1.25
CA ILE A 157 -0.08 -3.53 0.35
C ILE A 157 -1.28 -4.14 1.10
N LEU A 158 -1.05 -5.18 1.90
CA LEU A 158 -2.06 -5.79 2.77
C LEU A 158 -2.58 -4.81 3.83
N ALA A 159 -1.71 -4.02 4.45
CA ALA A 159 -2.08 -2.96 5.39
C ALA A 159 -3.03 -1.93 4.74
N PHE A 160 -2.73 -1.54 3.51
CA PHE A 160 -3.58 -0.63 2.74
C PHE A 160 -4.94 -1.27 2.39
N ALA A 161 -4.97 -2.55 2.04
CA ALA A 161 -6.22 -3.28 1.79
C ALA A 161 -7.09 -3.35 3.05
N ILE A 162 -6.50 -3.64 4.21
CA ILE A 162 -7.21 -3.63 5.51
C ILE A 162 -7.82 -2.25 5.77
N TYR A 163 -7.04 -1.19 5.57
CA TYR A 163 -7.52 0.18 5.73
C TYR A 163 -8.71 0.48 4.82
N LEU A 164 -8.67 0.10 3.54
CA LEU A 164 -9.76 0.33 2.58
C LEU A 164 -11.04 -0.40 2.98
N VAL A 165 -10.93 -1.67 3.40
CA VAL A 165 -12.09 -2.47 3.81
C VAL A 165 -12.69 -1.91 5.11
N LEU A 166 -11.87 -1.58 6.10
CA LEU A 166 -12.34 -0.98 7.35
C LEU A 166 -12.95 0.41 7.10
N HIS A 167 -12.35 1.22 6.23
CA HIS A 167 -12.92 2.51 5.84
C HIS A 167 -14.32 2.33 5.23
N GLU A 168 -14.49 1.36 4.34
CA GLU A 168 -15.79 1.07 3.74
C GLU A 168 -16.81 0.62 4.80
N ILE A 169 -16.43 -0.22 5.75
CA ILE A 169 -17.28 -0.65 6.86
C ILE A 169 -17.78 0.54 7.69
N PHE A 170 -16.90 1.47 8.03
CA PHE A 170 -17.25 2.57 8.94
C PHE A 170 -17.91 3.77 8.27
N PHE A 171 -17.62 4.03 7.00
CA PHE A 171 -18.10 5.25 6.32
C PHE A 171 -19.21 5.02 5.31
N ASN A 172 -19.36 3.81 4.75
CA ASN A 172 -20.45 3.51 3.83
C ASN A 172 -21.74 3.15 4.57
N LYS A 173 -22.61 4.14 4.73
CA LYS A 173 -23.93 3.96 5.38
C LYS A 173 -24.92 3.09 4.58
N LYS A 174 -24.61 2.75 3.31
CA LYS A 174 -25.46 1.92 2.46
C LYS A 174 -25.03 0.46 2.39
N ILE A 175 -24.06 0.07 3.19
CA ILE A 175 -23.56 -1.31 3.21
C ILE A 175 -24.67 -2.26 3.69
N THR A 176 -24.89 -3.34 2.94
CA THR A 176 -25.87 -4.37 3.36
C THR A 176 -25.28 -5.26 4.46
N ASN A 177 -26.11 -5.89 5.30
CA ASN A 177 -25.65 -6.78 6.37
C ASN A 177 -24.75 -7.90 5.83
N PHE A 178 -25.04 -8.44 4.66
CA PHE A 178 -24.21 -9.46 4.02
C PHE A 178 -22.82 -8.94 3.68
N VAL A 179 -22.74 -7.78 3.02
CA VAL A 179 -21.44 -7.16 2.64
C VAL A 179 -20.67 -6.73 3.89
N PHE A 180 -21.36 -6.20 4.92
CA PHE A 180 -20.74 -5.89 6.20
C PHE A 180 -20.09 -7.13 6.84
N SER A 181 -20.81 -8.26 6.90
CA SER A 181 -20.28 -9.52 7.45
C SER A 181 -19.09 -10.04 6.63
N LEU A 182 -19.20 -9.99 5.29
CA LEU A 182 -18.13 -10.41 4.39
C LEU A 182 -16.87 -9.55 4.58
N TYR A 183 -17.01 -8.23 4.63
CA TYR A 183 -15.89 -7.30 4.82
C TYR A 183 -15.28 -7.42 6.23
N SER A 184 -16.11 -7.65 7.25
CA SER A 184 -15.63 -7.90 8.61
C SER A 184 -14.80 -9.19 8.68
N PHE A 185 -15.29 -10.26 8.09
CA PHE A 185 -14.53 -11.52 7.99
C PHE A 185 -13.22 -11.32 7.24
N PHE A 186 -13.27 -10.67 6.07
CA PHE A 186 -12.10 -10.44 5.24
C PHE A 186 -11.07 -9.54 5.93
N SER A 187 -11.50 -8.49 6.65
CA SER A 187 -10.56 -7.64 7.39
C SER A 187 -9.88 -8.39 8.55
N ILE A 188 -10.61 -9.23 9.30
CA ILE A 188 -10.04 -10.06 10.38
C ILE A 188 -9.04 -11.06 9.80
N SER A 189 -9.39 -11.72 8.70
CA SER A 189 -8.52 -12.65 8.00
C SER A 189 -7.23 -11.97 7.52
N MET A 190 -7.33 -10.82 6.85
CA MET A 190 -6.17 -10.04 6.42
C MET A 190 -5.28 -9.60 7.60
N ILE A 191 -5.88 -9.19 8.74
CA ILE A 191 -5.12 -8.84 9.95
C ILE A 191 -4.35 -10.06 10.46
N PHE A 192 -4.98 -11.22 10.52
CA PHE A 192 -4.31 -12.45 10.92
C PHE A 192 -3.17 -12.80 9.94
N ASN A 193 -3.42 -12.72 8.63
CA ASN A 193 -2.41 -12.94 7.59
C ASN A 193 -1.21 -11.99 7.73
N MET A 194 -1.43 -10.74 8.12
CA MET A 194 -0.38 -9.74 8.40
C MET A 194 0.62 -10.22 9.45
N PHE A 195 0.15 -10.95 10.48
CA PHE A 195 0.99 -11.36 11.61
C PHE A 195 1.61 -12.76 11.45
N ILE A 196 1.11 -13.59 10.52
CA ILE A 196 1.78 -14.84 10.13
C ILE A 196 2.87 -14.61 9.08
N THR A 197 2.94 -13.42 8.50
CA THR A 197 3.98 -13.01 7.54
C THR A 197 5.00 -12.08 8.18
N GLY A 198 6.26 -12.17 7.77
CA GLY A 198 7.39 -11.53 8.47
C GLY A 198 7.67 -10.05 8.13
N GLY A 199 6.75 -9.31 7.54
CA GLY A 199 6.97 -7.96 7.00
C GLY A 199 6.84 -6.82 8.02
N ARG A 200 7.91 -6.50 8.77
CA ARG A 200 7.91 -5.42 9.80
C ARG A 200 7.39 -4.07 9.27
N ALA A 201 7.85 -3.65 8.09
CA ALA A 201 7.45 -2.37 7.50
C ALA A 201 5.92 -2.28 7.27
N GLY A 202 5.30 -3.39 6.83
CA GLY A 202 3.85 -3.45 6.65
C GLY A 202 3.09 -3.45 7.98
N GLN A 203 3.63 -4.10 9.02
CA GLN A 203 3.03 -4.06 10.36
C GLN A 203 3.05 -2.64 10.93
N VAL A 204 4.15 -1.89 10.75
CA VAL A 204 4.22 -0.47 11.12
C VAL A 204 3.22 0.36 10.29
N ALA A 205 3.14 0.13 8.97
CA ALA A 205 2.17 0.79 8.11
C ALA A 205 0.72 0.50 8.53
N PHE A 206 0.40 -0.75 8.92
CA PHE A 206 -0.91 -1.13 9.44
C PHE A 206 -1.29 -0.31 10.68
N PHE A 207 -0.41 -0.25 11.68
CA PHE A 207 -0.68 0.55 12.88
C PHE A 207 -0.82 2.04 12.56
N ALA A 208 0.00 2.60 11.68
CA ALA A 208 -0.12 3.99 11.24
C ALA A 208 -1.46 4.26 10.53
N MET A 209 -1.89 3.37 9.63
CA MET A 209 -3.19 3.49 8.95
C MET A 209 -4.36 3.31 9.91
N LEU A 210 -4.22 2.46 10.92
CA LEU A 210 -5.25 2.29 11.95
C LEU A 210 -5.40 3.56 12.81
N VAL A 211 -4.30 4.23 13.15
CA VAL A 211 -4.34 5.55 13.81
C VAL A 211 -5.10 6.56 12.95
N VAL A 212 -4.77 6.65 11.64
CA VAL A 212 -5.47 7.54 10.71
C VAL A 212 -6.96 7.22 10.66
N LEU A 213 -7.33 5.95 10.57
CA LEU A 213 -8.73 5.51 10.54
C LEU A 213 -9.48 5.90 11.81
N ILE A 214 -8.90 5.69 13.00
CA ILE A 214 -9.51 6.07 14.28
C ILE A 214 -9.73 7.59 14.35
N ILE A 215 -8.75 8.38 13.91
CA ILE A 215 -8.89 9.85 13.85
C ILE A 215 -10.02 10.24 12.89
N GLN A 216 -10.15 9.60 11.74
CA GLN A 216 -11.21 9.87 10.77
C GLN A 216 -12.60 9.50 11.30
N ILE A 217 -12.74 8.35 11.99
CA ILE A 217 -14.01 7.91 12.59
C ILE A 217 -14.46 8.88 13.70
N LEU A 218 -13.51 9.39 14.47
CA LEU A 218 -13.76 10.24 15.66
C LEU A 218 -13.39 11.71 15.41
N ASP A 219 -13.49 12.18 14.17
CA ASP A 219 -13.00 13.48 13.66
C ASP A 219 -13.22 14.67 14.63
N LYS A 220 -14.42 14.79 15.21
CA LYS A 220 -14.77 15.89 16.14
C LYS A 220 -14.48 15.61 17.61
N GLN A 221 -13.96 14.43 17.96
CA GLN A 221 -13.82 13.96 19.33
C GLN A 221 -12.35 13.62 19.66
N ARG A 222 -11.46 14.62 19.57
CA ARG A 222 -10.00 14.44 19.69
C ARG A 222 -9.57 13.62 20.92
N ILE A 223 -10.18 13.89 22.09
CA ILE A 223 -9.85 13.16 23.34
C ILE A 223 -10.25 11.69 23.21
N LYS A 224 -11.43 11.40 22.67
CA LYS A 224 -11.86 10.01 22.46
C LYS A 224 -10.98 9.31 21.42
N SER A 225 -10.57 9.99 20.36
CA SER A 225 -9.59 9.45 19.39
C SER A 225 -8.30 9.02 20.08
N LEU A 226 -7.72 9.89 20.91
CA LEU A 226 -6.50 9.57 21.65
C LEU A 226 -6.69 8.38 22.58
N ILE A 227 -7.76 8.37 23.38
CA ILE A 227 -8.06 7.25 24.28
C ILE A 227 -8.22 5.95 23.48
N THR A 228 -8.97 5.98 22.37
CA THR A 228 -9.18 4.80 21.52
C THR A 228 -7.86 4.30 20.93
N ILE A 229 -6.99 5.20 20.47
CA ILE A 229 -5.65 4.84 19.96
C ILE A 229 -4.83 4.16 21.05
N PHE A 230 -4.79 4.74 22.27
CA PHE A 230 -4.03 4.18 23.40
C PHE A 230 -4.56 2.85 23.93
N ILE A 231 -5.81 2.48 23.62
CA ILE A 231 -6.38 1.18 23.98
C ILE A 231 -6.23 0.18 22.83
N VAL A 232 -6.65 0.56 21.63
CA VAL A 232 -6.74 -0.36 20.47
C VAL A 232 -5.36 -0.77 19.95
N ILE A 233 -4.45 0.20 19.81
CA ILE A 233 -3.11 -0.11 19.26
C ILE A 233 -2.33 -1.06 20.17
N PRO A 234 -2.15 -0.77 21.49
CA PRO A 234 -1.48 -1.71 22.38
C PRO A 234 -2.24 -3.04 22.53
N GLY A 235 -3.58 -3.01 22.50
CA GLY A 235 -4.39 -4.23 22.55
C GLY A 235 -4.13 -5.18 21.38
N ILE A 236 -4.15 -4.67 20.15
CA ILE A 236 -3.83 -5.45 18.94
C ILE A 236 -2.36 -5.90 18.98
N PHE A 237 -1.45 -5.01 19.35
CA PHE A 237 -0.03 -5.33 19.44
C PHE A 237 0.22 -6.47 20.43
N PHE A 238 -0.33 -6.38 21.63
CA PHE A 238 -0.18 -7.41 22.67
C PHE A 238 -0.80 -8.74 22.23
N THR A 239 -2.00 -8.71 21.65
CA THR A 239 -2.67 -9.92 21.14
C THR A 239 -1.82 -10.58 20.04
N ALA A 240 -1.29 -9.80 19.09
CA ALA A 240 -0.43 -10.30 18.04
C ALA A 240 0.89 -10.86 18.58
N TYR A 241 1.47 -10.21 19.60
CA TYR A 241 2.69 -10.67 20.27
C TYR A 241 2.50 -12.01 20.97
N GLN A 242 1.33 -12.26 21.55
CA GLN A 242 1.02 -13.56 22.21
C GLN A 242 0.60 -14.63 21.20
N ALA A 243 -0.03 -14.26 20.09
CA ALA A 243 -0.60 -15.20 19.13
C ALA A 243 0.37 -15.63 18.01
N SER A 244 1.45 -14.87 17.76
CA SER A 244 2.36 -15.13 16.65
C SER A 244 3.82 -15.21 17.11
N ASP A 245 4.37 -16.43 17.13
CA ASP A 245 5.80 -16.67 17.41
C ASP A 245 6.73 -15.88 16.46
N LEU A 246 6.34 -15.74 15.19
CA LEU A 246 7.08 -14.98 14.22
C LEU A 246 7.12 -13.49 14.58
N PHE A 247 5.96 -12.93 14.94
CA PHE A 247 5.87 -11.53 15.35
C PHE A 247 6.65 -11.29 16.65
N GLN A 248 6.51 -12.16 17.64
CA GLN A 248 7.26 -12.11 18.90
C GLN A 248 8.77 -12.11 18.65
N LYS A 249 9.27 -13.07 17.86
CA LYS A 249 10.71 -13.12 17.48
C LYS A 249 11.18 -11.84 16.80
N ARG A 250 10.36 -11.25 15.92
CA ARG A 250 10.70 -10.03 15.18
C ARG A 250 10.74 -8.80 16.08
N VAL A 251 9.82 -8.69 17.04
CA VAL A 251 9.81 -7.60 18.05
C VAL A 251 11.03 -7.70 18.94
N ASN A 252 11.31 -8.90 19.48
CA ASN A 252 12.47 -9.12 20.36
C ASN A 252 13.80 -8.83 19.63
N LEU A 253 13.92 -9.25 18.36
CA LEU A 253 15.10 -8.96 17.55
C LEU A 253 15.27 -7.44 17.33
N ALA A 254 14.18 -6.71 17.04
CA ALA A 254 14.23 -5.27 16.86
C ALA A 254 14.64 -4.54 18.16
N PHE A 255 14.12 -5.03 19.30
CA PHE A 255 14.47 -4.48 20.62
C PHE A 255 15.96 -4.71 20.95
N ASN A 256 16.49 -5.93 20.74
CA ASN A 256 17.89 -6.23 20.95
C ASN A 256 18.81 -5.41 20.04
N GLN A 257 18.46 -5.29 18.74
CA GLN A 257 19.21 -4.44 17.80
C GLN A 257 19.23 -2.95 18.24
N ALA A 258 18.13 -2.46 18.84
CA ALA A 258 18.09 -1.10 19.36
C ALA A 258 18.95 -0.89 20.61
N LEU A 259 19.08 -1.94 21.47
CA LEU A 259 19.94 -1.90 22.65
C LEU A 259 21.43 -2.03 22.30
N GLU A 260 21.76 -2.81 21.27
CA GLU A 260 23.14 -3.03 20.81
C GLU A 260 23.65 -1.91 19.90
N TYR A 261 22.78 -0.99 19.47
CA TYR A 261 23.15 0.11 18.58
C TYR A 261 24.11 1.08 19.28
N GLN A 262 25.36 1.10 18.80
CA GLN A 262 26.36 2.11 19.20
C GLN A 262 26.45 3.16 18.09
N PRO A 263 26.22 4.46 18.38
CA PRO A 263 26.38 5.51 17.38
C PRO A 263 27.84 5.57 16.91
N GLY A 264 28.08 5.27 15.64
CA GLY A 264 29.41 5.35 15.03
C GLY A 264 30.16 4.02 14.83
N SER A 265 29.49 2.86 14.99
CA SER A 265 30.04 1.55 14.59
C SER A 265 29.65 1.18 13.18
#